data_1479ee904b373a10147926b57894eef8
#
_entry.id   1479ee904b373a10147926b57894eef8
#
_cell.length_a   1.000
_cell.length_b   1.000
_cell.length_c   1.000
_cell.angle_alpha   90.00
_cell.angle_beta   90.00
_cell.angle_gamma   90.00
#
_symmetry.space_group_name_H-M   'P 1'
#
loop_
_entity.id
_entity.type
_entity.pdbx_description
1 polymer ?
#
loop_
_entity_poly.entity_id
_entity_poly.type
_entity_poly.pdbx_seq_one_letter_code
_entity_poly.pdbx_strand_id
1 'polypeptide(L)'
;MELKRVVVTGLGAITPIGNSVPEFWENLVNGVSGAGPITHFDASLFKTQFACEVKGFDATKYIDRKEARKMDLYTQYAIAVAKEAVGDSGLDVENEDLNRIGVIFGAGIGGIRTFEEEAGNYALTGKENGPKFNPFFIPKMISDIAAGQISIMYGFHGPNYATCSACATSTNAIADAFNLIRLGKANVIVSGGSEAA
;
A
#
# COMPACT_ATOMS: atom_id res chain seq x y z
N MET A 1 11.70 28.66 -16.21
CA MET A 1 11.49 27.87 -14.98
C MET A 1 12.61 26.84 -14.92
N GLU A 2 13.45 26.88 -13.91
CA GLU A 2 14.51 25.89 -13.74
C GLU A 2 13.89 24.61 -13.13
N LEU A 3 14.13 23.48 -13.78
CA LEU A 3 13.61 22.20 -13.34
C LEU A 3 14.50 21.62 -12.23
N LYS A 4 13.91 21.21 -11.12
CA LYS A 4 14.65 20.62 -10.01
C LYS A 4 15.16 19.21 -10.36
N ARG A 5 16.34 18.87 -9.85
CA ARG A 5 16.83 17.49 -9.83
C ARG A 5 16.02 16.69 -8.82
N VAL A 6 15.59 15.48 -9.19
CA VAL A 6 14.85 14.56 -8.33
C VAL A 6 15.72 13.33 -8.10
N VAL A 7 15.75 12.85 -6.87
CA VAL A 7 16.50 11.65 -6.46
C VAL A 7 15.65 10.77 -5.57
N VAL A 8 15.93 9.48 -5.55
CA VAL A 8 15.37 8.52 -4.57
C VAL A 8 16.26 8.57 -3.34
N THR A 9 15.66 8.75 -2.17
CA THR A 9 16.37 8.88 -0.89
C THR A 9 16.11 7.72 0.05
N GLY A 10 15.03 6.97 -0.14
CA GLY A 10 14.71 5.82 0.68
C GLY A 10 13.81 4.81 -0.05
N LEU A 11 13.93 3.56 0.34
CA LEU A 11 13.20 2.44 -0.24
C LEU A 11 12.47 1.65 0.85
N GLY A 12 11.34 1.06 0.47
CA GLY A 12 10.60 0.13 1.31
C GLY A 12 9.95 -0.95 0.45
N ALA A 13 9.99 -2.19 0.91
CA ALA A 13 9.44 -3.31 0.15
C ALA A 13 8.82 -4.39 1.05
N ILE A 14 7.64 -4.86 0.65
CA ILE A 14 7.02 -6.10 1.12
C ILE A 14 6.66 -6.91 -0.11
N THR A 15 7.19 -8.12 -0.19
CA THR A 15 7.05 -8.99 -1.35
C THR A 15 6.87 -10.45 -0.91
N PRO A 16 6.45 -11.34 -1.81
CA PRO A 16 6.39 -12.78 -1.51
C PRO A 16 7.72 -13.43 -1.11
N ILE A 17 8.85 -12.74 -1.32
CA ILE A 17 10.19 -13.22 -1.00
C ILE A 17 10.94 -12.36 0.01
N GLY A 18 10.27 -11.42 0.67
CA GLY A 18 10.88 -10.62 1.74
C GLY A 18 9.97 -9.51 2.23
N ASN A 19 10.01 -9.26 3.54
CA ASN A 19 9.20 -8.24 4.23
C ASN A 19 10.01 -6.97 4.55
N SER A 20 11.15 -6.80 3.92
CA SER A 20 12.00 -5.61 3.95
C SER A 20 12.83 -5.54 2.67
N VAL A 21 13.39 -4.37 2.36
CA VAL A 21 14.29 -4.20 1.20
C VAL A 21 15.51 -5.11 1.28
N PRO A 22 16.25 -5.23 2.40
CA PRO A 22 17.38 -6.14 2.51
C PRO A 22 17.00 -7.62 2.28
N GLU A 23 15.93 -8.10 2.91
CA GLU A 23 15.47 -9.48 2.75
C GLU A 23 15.01 -9.75 1.31
N PHE A 24 14.24 -8.84 0.73
CA PHE A 24 13.82 -8.92 -0.67
C PHE A 24 15.01 -9.01 -1.60
N TRP A 25 16.00 -8.14 -1.42
CA TRP A 25 17.18 -8.09 -2.29
C TRP A 25 18.05 -9.35 -2.17
N GLU A 26 18.30 -9.82 -0.95
CA GLU A 26 19.04 -11.05 -0.71
C GLU A 26 18.37 -12.26 -1.40
N ASN A 27 17.07 -12.42 -1.20
CA ASN A 27 16.31 -13.53 -1.79
C ASN A 27 16.20 -13.41 -3.31
N LEU A 28 16.08 -12.19 -3.85
CA LEU A 28 16.06 -11.95 -5.29
C LEU A 28 17.38 -12.36 -5.94
N VAL A 29 18.51 -11.96 -5.38
CA VAL A 29 19.85 -12.31 -5.90
C VAL A 29 20.11 -13.81 -5.82
N ASN A 30 19.60 -14.48 -4.79
CA ASN A 30 19.70 -15.92 -4.61
C ASN A 30 18.68 -16.72 -5.43
N GLY A 31 17.83 -16.07 -6.24
CA GLY A 31 16.86 -16.73 -7.11
C GLY A 31 15.73 -17.44 -6.34
N VAL A 32 15.38 -16.97 -5.13
CA VAL A 32 14.30 -17.53 -4.33
C VAL A 32 12.95 -17.25 -5.02
N SER A 33 12.15 -18.32 -5.20
CA SER A 33 10.79 -18.18 -5.74
C SER A 33 9.77 -17.86 -4.65
N GLY A 34 8.95 -16.86 -4.88
CA GLY A 34 7.81 -16.54 -4.02
C GLY A 34 6.57 -17.40 -4.27
N ALA A 35 6.53 -18.16 -5.36
CA ALA A 35 5.39 -18.97 -5.75
C ALA A 35 5.18 -20.15 -4.79
N GLY A 36 3.92 -20.44 -4.49
CA GLY A 36 3.52 -21.57 -3.64
C GLY A 36 2.02 -21.84 -3.79
N PRO A 37 1.51 -22.92 -3.18
CA PRO A 37 0.07 -23.17 -3.15
C PRO A 37 -0.70 -21.97 -2.56
N ILE A 38 -1.88 -21.69 -3.11
CA ILE A 38 -2.79 -20.67 -2.57
C ILE A 38 -3.24 -21.10 -1.17
N THR A 39 -3.12 -20.20 -0.19
CA THR A 39 -3.50 -20.45 1.21
C THR A 39 -4.65 -19.57 1.69
N HIS A 40 -4.99 -18.49 0.98
CA HIS A 40 -6.01 -17.53 1.37
C HIS A 40 -7.45 -18.06 1.20
N PHE A 41 -7.64 -19.03 0.31
CA PHE A 41 -8.94 -19.69 0.08
C PHE A 41 -8.74 -21.11 -0.48
N ASP A 42 -9.81 -21.92 -0.51
CA ASP A 42 -9.78 -23.24 -1.16
C ASP A 42 -9.74 -23.11 -2.67
N ALA A 43 -8.56 -23.33 -3.25
CA ALA A 43 -8.32 -23.26 -4.68
C ALA A 43 -8.56 -24.59 -5.43
N SER A 44 -9.03 -25.65 -4.77
CA SER A 44 -9.13 -27.00 -5.33
C SER A 44 -9.97 -27.10 -6.61
N LEU A 45 -10.98 -26.24 -6.76
CA LEU A 45 -11.85 -26.18 -7.93
C LEU A 45 -11.33 -25.26 -9.05
N PHE A 46 -10.24 -24.55 -8.83
CA PHE A 46 -9.65 -23.63 -9.80
C PHE A 46 -8.58 -24.32 -10.65
N LYS A 47 -8.45 -23.87 -11.90
CA LYS A 47 -7.37 -24.36 -12.77
C LYS A 47 -5.97 -23.94 -12.30
N THR A 48 -5.86 -22.73 -11.73
CA THR A 48 -4.64 -22.20 -11.12
C THR A 48 -4.75 -22.35 -9.62
N GLN A 49 -3.78 -23.02 -8.99
CA GLN A 49 -3.79 -23.36 -7.57
C GLN A 49 -2.54 -22.84 -6.85
N PHE A 50 -1.78 -21.95 -7.50
CA PHE A 50 -0.59 -21.34 -6.92
C PHE A 50 -0.62 -19.82 -7.11
N ALA A 51 0.01 -19.11 -6.18
CA ALA A 51 0.17 -17.66 -6.20
C ALA A 51 1.48 -17.24 -5.53
N CYS A 52 1.80 -15.97 -5.61
CA CYS A 52 2.92 -15.37 -4.90
C CYS A 52 2.37 -14.56 -3.71
N GLU A 53 2.02 -15.23 -2.64
CA GLU A 53 1.49 -14.62 -1.42
C GLU A 53 2.62 -14.07 -0.53
N VAL A 54 2.39 -12.93 0.12
CA VAL A 54 3.28 -12.40 1.15
C VAL A 54 3.22 -13.32 2.38
N LYS A 55 4.37 -13.70 2.90
CA LYS A 55 4.51 -14.68 3.99
C LYS A 55 4.98 -14.00 5.27
N GLY A 56 4.40 -14.37 6.41
CA GLY A 56 4.89 -13.94 7.72
C GLY A 56 4.74 -12.45 8.01
N PHE A 57 3.93 -11.72 7.26
CA PHE A 57 3.66 -10.31 7.55
C PHE A 57 2.85 -10.15 8.83
N ASP A 58 3.32 -9.28 9.71
CA ASP A 58 2.65 -8.91 10.95
C ASP A 58 2.49 -7.39 11.01
N ALA A 59 1.26 -6.93 10.75
CA ALA A 59 0.93 -5.51 10.75
C ALA A 59 1.18 -4.84 12.11
N THR A 60 1.14 -5.60 13.22
CA THR A 60 1.30 -5.02 14.57
C THR A 60 2.72 -4.51 14.85
N LYS A 61 3.69 -4.87 14.03
CA LYS A 61 5.03 -4.28 14.06
C LYS A 61 5.07 -2.83 13.57
N TYR A 62 4.06 -2.42 12.82
CA TYR A 62 4.02 -1.12 12.13
C TYR A 62 2.83 -0.27 12.57
N ILE A 63 1.71 -0.88 12.93
CA ILE A 63 0.42 -0.23 13.14
C ILE A 63 -0.17 -0.73 14.45
N ASP A 64 -0.79 0.16 15.25
CA ASP A 64 -1.57 -0.29 16.41
C ASP A 64 -2.63 -1.32 15.97
N ARG A 65 -2.82 -2.36 16.80
CA ARG A 65 -3.74 -3.46 16.49
C ARG A 65 -5.18 -3.01 16.24
N LYS A 66 -5.64 -1.94 16.91
CA LYS A 66 -7.00 -1.42 16.71
C LYS A 66 -7.10 -0.67 15.39
N GLU A 67 -6.07 0.08 15.03
CA GLU A 67 -6.02 0.78 13.75
C GLU A 67 -5.86 -0.18 12.57
N ALA A 68 -5.01 -1.20 12.68
CA ALA A 68 -4.86 -2.23 11.64
C ALA A 68 -6.20 -2.91 11.28
N ARG A 69 -7.10 -3.14 12.24
CA ARG A 69 -8.43 -3.72 11.99
C ARG A 69 -9.36 -2.83 11.16
N LYS A 70 -9.09 -1.53 11.10
CA LYS A 70 -9.84 -0.56 10.29
C LYS A 70 -9.33 -0.46 8.86
N MET A 71 -8.28 -1.19 8.51
CA MET A 71 -7.59 -1.15 7.23
C MET A 71 -7.64 -2.49 6.54
N ASP A 72 -7.78 -2.48 5.22
CA ASP A 72 -7.54 -3.65 4.39
C ASP A 72 -6.03 -3.97 4.35
N LEU A 73 -5.70 -5.19 3.96
CA LEU A 73 -4.32 -5.70 3.97
C LEU A 73 -3.40 -4.87 3.06
N TYR A 74 -3.89 -4.43 1.88
CA TYR A 74 -3.08 -3.60 0.99
C TYR A 74 -2.68 -2.26 1.63
N THR A 75 -3.56 -1.65 2.45
CA THR A 75 -3.26 -0.43 3.20
C THR A 75 -2.24 -0.71 4.30
N GLN A 76 -2.33 -1.87 4.97
CA GLN A 76 -1.35 -2.27 5.98
C GLN A 76 0.04 -2.46 5.36
N TYR A 77 0.14 -3.06 4.17
CA TYR A 77 1.39 -3.13 3.41
C TYR A 77 1.93 -1.75 3.07
N ALA A 78 1.06 -0.86 2.56
CA ALA A 78 1.43 0.50 2.20
C ALA A 78 2.06 1.26 3.38
N ILE A 79 1.47 1.17 4.58
CA ILE A 79 2.00 1.81 5.78
C ILE A 79 3.36 1.20 6.17
N ALA A 80 3.48 -0.11 6.12
CA ALA A 80 4.72 -0.78 6.50
C ALA A 80 5.89 -0.38 5.58
N VAL A 81 5.68 -0.41 4.25
CA VAL A 81 6.73 0.00 3.29
C VAL A 81 7.01 1.51 3.32
N ALA A 82 5.99 2.34 3.61
CA ALA A 82 6.20 3.78 3.79
C ALA A 82 7.06 4.07 5.03
N LYS A 83 6.85 3.34 6.13
CA LYS A 83 7.70 3.47 7.33
C LYS A 83 9.15 3.08 7.05
N GLU A 84 9.37 1.98 6.32
CA GLU A 84 10.72 1.58 5.92
C GLU A 84 11.37 2.64 5.04
N ALA A 85 10.67 3.11 3.98
CA ALA A 85 11.20 4.10 3.05
C ALA A 85 11.50 5.46 3.70
N VAL A 86 10.61 5.96 4.58
CA VAL A 86 10.85 7.21 5.30
C VAL A 86 12.02 7.06 6.28
N GLY A 87 12.11 5.93 6.98
CA GLY A 87 13.24 5.63 7.87
C GLY A 87 14.57 5.54 7.11
N ASP A 88 14.60 4.83 5.98
CA ASP A 88 15.79 4.69 5.12
C ASP A 88 16.24 6.02 4.52
N SER A 89 15.29 6.92 4.21
CA SER A 89 15.58 8.23 3.62
C SER A 89 16.34 9.18 4.53
N GLY A 90 16.32 8.97 5.84
CA GLY A 90 16.86 9.91 6.83
C GLY A 90 16.08 11.23 6.90
N LEU A 91 14.84 11.28 6.41
CA LEU A 91 14.00 12.48 6.44
C LEU A 91 13.70 12.88 7.89
N ASP A 92 14.13 14.08 8.27
CA ASP A 92 13.82 14.68 9.57
C ASP A 92 12.45 15.38 9.51
N VAL A 93 11.39 14.60 9.72
CA VAL A 93 10.00 15.06 9.60
C VAL A 93 9.68 16.24 10.53
N GLU A 94 10.36 16.35 11.68
CA GLU A 94 10.11 17.40 12.67
C GLU A 94 10.62 18.78 12.20
N ASN A 95 11.64 18.79 11.35
CA ASN A 95 12.29 20.03 10.87
C ASN A 95 11.93 20.38 9.41
N GLU A 96 11.04 19.63 8.77
CA GLU A 96 10.62 19.86 7.39
C GLU A 96 9.29 20.62 7.28
N ASP A 97 9.10 21.33 6.17
CA ASP A 97 7.80 21.92 5.84
C ASP A 97 6.83 20.84 5.36
N LEU A 98 5.95 20.37 6.24
CA LEU A 98 4.99 19.31 5.97
C LEU A 98 4.00 19.65 4.84
N ASN A 99 3.79 20.94 4.52
CA ASN A 99 2.97 21.36 3.38
C ASN A 99 3.68 21.10 2.04
N ARG A 100 4.97 20.81 2.08
CA ARG A 100 5.80 20.50 0.91
C ARG A 100 6.12 19.02 0.77
N ILE A 101 5.60 18.18 1.67
CA ILE A 101 5.73 16.72 1.62
C ILE A 101 4.40 16.12 1.22
N GLY A 102 4.38 15.40 0.09
CA GLY A 102 3.21 14.75 -0.46
C GLY A 102 3.26 13.24 -0.37
N VAL A 103 2.12 12.62 -0.69
CA VAL A 103 2.00 11.16 -0.83
C VAL A 103 1.22 10.85 -2.11
N ILE A 104 1.85 10.11 -3.03
CA ILE A 104 1.20 9.59 -4.22
C ILE A 104 1.38 8.08 -4.19
N PHE A 105 0.36 7.37 -3.74
CA PHE A 105 0.46 5.95 -3.47
C PHE A 105 -0.79 5.24 -3.99
N GLY A 106 -0.63 4.38 -4.99
CA GLY A 106 -1.73 3.79 -5.71
C GLY A 106 -2.01 2.33 -5.35
N ALA A 107 -3.19 1.89 -5.75
CA ALA A 107 -3.61 0.50 -5.78
C ALA A 107 -4.39 0.25 -7.07
N GLY A 108 -4.23 -0.92 -7.66
CA GLY A 108 -4.95 -1.31 -8.89
C GLY A 108 -6.43 -1.50 -8.64
N ILE A 109 -6.78 -2.13 -7.53
CA ILE A 109 -8.16 -2.46 -7.13
C ILE A 109 -8.46 -1.91 -5.71
N GLY A 110 -7.46 -1.92 -4.81
CA GLY A 110 -7.64 -1.57 -3.42
C GLY A 110 -8.19 -2.75 -2.60
N GLY A 111 -9.13 -2.48 -1.68
CA GLY A 111 -9.65 -3.47 -0.74
C GLY A 111 -10.69 -4.43 -1.33
N ILE A 112 -10.34 -5.13 -2.41
CA ILE A 112 -11.25 -6.09 -3.08
C ILE A 112 -11.69 -7.21 -2.14
N ARG A 113 -10.81 -7.68 -1.28
CA ARG A 113 -11.11 -8.71 -0.30
C ARG A 113 -12.14 -8.22 0.72
N THR A 114 -12.00 -7.00 1.22
CA THR A 114 -13.01 -6.36 2.08
C THR A 114 -14.36 -6.26 1.35
N PHE A 115 -14.36 -5.91 0.05
CA PHE A 115 -15.58 -5.88 -0.75
C PHE A 115 -16.23 -7.25 -0.87
N GLU A 116 -15.46 -8.29 -1.19
CA GLU A 116 -15.95 -9.67 -1.30
C GLU A 116 -16.59 -10.15 0.02
N GLU A 117 -15.91 -9.93 1.15
CA GLU A 117 -16.40 -10.31 2.48
C GLU A 117 -17.71 -9.60 2.83
N GLU A 118 -17.79 -8.29 2.66
CA GLU A 118 -18.97 -7.50 3.03
C GLU A 118 -20.15 -7.75 2.08
N ALA A 119 -19.93 -7.78 0.76
CA ALA A 119 -20.95 -8.05 -0.24
C ALA A 119 -21.43 -9.50 -0.17
N GLY A 120 -20.52 -10.45 0.02
CA GLY A 120 -20.84 -11.86 0.20
C GLY A 120 -21.69 -12.10 1.44
N ASN A 121 -21.33 -11.55 2.58
CA ASN A 121 -22.12 -11.65 3.81
C ASN A 121 -23.51 -11.05 3.63
N TYR A 122 -23.63 -9.90 2.98
CA TYR A 122 -24.94 -9.31 2.67
C TYR A 122 -25.78 -10.20 1.74
N ALA A 123 -25.18 -10.77 0.71
CA ALA A 123 -25.88 -11.65 -0.22
C ALA A 123 -26.41 -12.93 0.46
N LEU A 124 -25.65 -13.48 1.40
CA LEU A 124 -25.98 -14.73 2.09
C LEU A 124 -26.96 -14.52 3.26
N THR A 125 -26.84 -13.45 4.01
CA THR A 125 -27.56 -13.28 5.28
C THR A 125 -28.36 -11.97 5.39
N GLY A 126 -28.00 -10.95 4.59
CA GLY A 126 -28.55 -9.60 4.74
C GLY A 126 -30.02 -9.47 4.34
N LYS A 127 -30.50 -10.35 3.44
CA LYS A 127 -31.93 -10.37 3.03
C LYS A 127 -32.86 -10.77 4.18
N GLU A 128 -32.39 -11.62 5.07
CA GLU A 128 -33.20 -12.12 6.20
C GLU A 128 -33.00 -11.26 7.46
N ASN A 129 -31.77 -10.82 7.74
CA ASN A 129 -31.37 -10.16 8.97
C ASN A 129 -31.16 -8.65 8.85
N GLY A 130 -31.38 -8.10 7.64
CA GLY A 130 -31.07 -6.71 7.31
C GLY A 130 -29.58 -6.46 7.06
N PRO A 131 -29.22 -5.33 6.44
CA PRO A 131 -27.83 -5.02 6.13
C PRO A 131 -27.03 -4.70 7.40
N LYS A 132 -25.89 -5.37 7.55
CA LYS A 132 -24.93 -5.15 8.65
C LYS A 132 -23.54 -4.98 8.06
N PHE A 133 -23.29 -3.82 7.44
CA PHE A 133 -21.98 -3.49 6.90
C PHE A 133 -21.05 -2.94 8.00
N ASN A 134 -19.76 -3.27 7.89
CA ASN A 134 -18.73 -2.68 8.71
C ASN A 134 -18.71 -1.15 8.48
N PRO A 135 -18.72 -0.28 9.52
CA PRO A 135 -18.61 1.18 9.37
C PRO A 135 -17.37 1.62 8.60
N PHE A 136 -16.32 0.81 8.60
CA PHE A 136 -15.09 1.06 7.86
C PHE A 136 -15.06 0.42 6.46
N PHE A 137 -16.20 -0.13 5.98
CA PHE A 137 -16.26 -0.80 4.68
C PHE A 137 -15.72 0.08 3.54
N ILE A 138 -16.27 1.28 3.37
CA ILE A 138 -15.81 2.20 2.33
C ILE A 138 -14.35 2.64 2.54
N PRO A 139 -13.95 3.13 3.73
CA PRO A 139 -12.55 3.48 3.98
C PRO A 139 -11.56 2.33 3.77
N LYS A 140 -11.96 1.08 4.00
CA LYS A 140 -11.09 -0.08 3.74
C LYS A 140 -10.99 -0.40 2.25
N MET A 141 -12.04 -0.13 1.48
CA MET A 141 -12.16 -0.56 0.11
C MET A 141 -11.50 0.40 -0.90
N ILE A 142 -11.64 1.73 -0.71
CA ILE A 142 -11.21 2.72 -1.70
C ILE A 142 -9.69 2.76 -1.88
N SER A 143 -9.25 2.86 -3.15
CA SER A 143 -7.83 2.72 -3.52
C SER A 143 -6.93 3.87 -3.06
N ASP A 144 -7.48 5.04 -2.71
CA ASP A 144 -6.73 6.23 -2.29
C ASP A 144 -6.46 6.30 -0.79
N ILE A 145 -7.12 5.42 0.00
CA ILE A 145 -6.99 5.48 1.46
C ILE A 145 -5.55 5.20 1.93
N ALA A 146 -4.78 4.41 1.20
CA ALA A 146 -3.39 4.15 1.53
C ALA A 146 -2.56 5.44 1.55
N ALA A 147 -2.72 6.30 0.52
CA ALA A 147 -2.09 7.61 0.48
C ALA A 147 -2.56 8.50 1.64
N GLY A 148 -3.87 8.51 1.91
CA GLY A 148 -4.46 9.24 3.04
C GLY A 148 -3.91 8.78 4.39
N GLN A 149 -3.82 7.49 4.64
CA GLN A 149 -3.32 6.93 5.91
C GLN A 149 -1.83 7.23 6.13
N ILE A 150 -1.01 7.18 5.10
CA ILE A 150 0.40 7.58 5.18
C ILE A 150 0.51 9.06 5.52
N SER A 151 -0.27 9.93 4.86
CA SER A 151 -0.32 11.35 5.18
C SER A 151 -0.74 11.63 6.62
N ILE A 152 -1.80 10.98 7.10
CA ILE A 152 -2.30 11.13 8.49
C ILE A 152 -1.22 10.71 9.48
N MET A 153 -0.53 9.59 9.22
CA MET A 153 0.49 9.05 10.12
C MET A 153 1.67 10.01 10.33
N TYR A 154 2.08 10.74 9.30
CA TYR A 154 3.24 11.64 9.34
C TYR A 154 2.87 13.12 9.40
N GLY A 155 1.60 13.47 9.27
CA GLY A 155 1.16 14.87 9.18
C GLY A 155 1.55 15.54 7.87
N PHE A 156 1.71 14.81 6.77
CA PHE A 156 2.04 15.38 5.46
C PHE A 156 0.83 16.06 4.83
N HIS A 157 0.99 17.31 4.39
CA HIS A 157 -0.10 18.16 3.87
C HIS A 157 0.13 18.58 2.40
N GLY A 158 1.17 18.07 1.75
CA GLY A 158 1.42 18.29 0.32
C GLY A 158 0.43 17.52 -0.57
N PRO A 159 0.71 17.39 -1.87
CA PRO A 159 -0.16 16.65 -2.80
C PRO A 159 -0.44 15.23 -2.29
N ASN A 160 -1.73 14.86 -2.23
CA ASN A 160 -2.15 13.53 -1.75
C ASN A 160 -3.22 12.97 -2.67
N TYR A 161 -2.92 11.88 -3.36
CA TYR A 161 -3.85 11.14 -4.20
C TYR A 161 -3.30 9.77 -4.58
N ALA A 162 -4.17 8.92 -5.13
CA ALA A 162 -3.78 7.64 -5.71
C ALA A 162 -3.83 7.68 -7.24
N THR A 163 -2.88 7.02 -7.88
CA THR A 163 -3.00 6.59 -9.28
C THR A 163 -3.71 5.24 -9.34
N CYS A 164 -4.38 4.96 -10.45
CA CYS A 164 -5.01 3.66 -10.69
C CYS A 164 -4.82 3.32 -12.18
N SER A 165 -3.94 2.36 -12.46
CA SER A 165 -3.62 1.88 -13.81
C SER A 165 -3.17 0.41 -13.80
N ALA A 166 -3.89 -0.41 -13.05
CA ALA A 166 -3.61 -1.84 -12.87
C ALA A 166 -2.13 -2.10 -12.50
N CYS A 167 -1.45 -3.01 -13.18
CA CYS A 167 -0.04 -3.35 -12.91
C CYS A 167 0.94 -2.17 -13.04
N ALA A 168 0.57 -1.10 -13.76
CA ALA A 168 1.41 0.09 -13.93
C ALA A 168 1.18 1.18 -12.86
N THR A 169 0.28 0.94 -11.90
CA THR A 169 -0.15 1.92 -10.90
C THR A 169 1.02 2.56 -10.14
N SER A 170 1.91 1.75 -9.56
CA SER A 170 3.05 2.29 -8.79
C SER A 170 4.06 3.03 -9.67
N THR A 171 4.27 2.57 -10.91
CA THR A 171 5.13 3.27 -11.88
C THR A 171 4.56 4.65 -12.22
N ASN A 172 3.25 4.76 -12.43
CA ASN A 172 2.60 6.04 -12.68
C ASN A 172 2.65 6.96 -11.44
N ALA A 173 2.48 6.41 -10.24
CA ALA A 173 2.65 7.17 -9.00
C ALA A 173 4.06 7.80 -8.92
N ILE A 174 5.10 7.02 -9.20
CA ILE A 174 6.49 7.49 -9.20
C ILE A 174 6.72 8.54 -10.30
N ALA A 175 6.16 8.35 -11.49
CA ALA A 175 6.25 9.32 -12.58
C ALA A 175 5.60 10.66 -12.22
N ASP A 176 4.44 10.63 -11.59
CA ASP A 176 3.75 11.83 -11.11
C ASP A 176 4.52 12.52 -9.98
N ALA A 177 5.03 11.76 -9.01
CA ALA A 177 5.88 12.27 -7.94
C ALA A 177 7.12 12.98 -8.51
N PHE A 178 7.80 12.34 -9.46
CA PHE A 178 8.94 12.93 -10.17
C PHE A 178 8.56 14.27 -10.80
N ASN A 179 7.46 14.33 -11.54
CA ASN A 179 7.00 15.54 -12.21
C ASN A 179 6.65 16.66 -11.23
N LEU A 180 5.95 16.36 -10.15
CA LEU A 180 5.57 17.38 -9.14
C LEU A 180 6.78 17.96 -8.42
N ILE A 181 7.76 17.14 -8.04
CA ILE A 181 9.00 17.62 -7.41
C ILE A 181 9.79 18.44 -8.44
N ARG A 182 9.95 17.93 -9.66
CA ARG A 182 10.68 18.60 -10.74
C ARG A 182 10.12 20.00 -11.05
N LEU A 183 8.79 20.14 -11.00
CA LEU A 183 8.08 21.40 -11.20
C LEU A 183 8.02 22.29 -9.95
N GLY A 184 8.62 21.88 -8.84
CA GLY A 184 8.64 22.62 -7.59
C GLY A 184 7.29 22.68 -6.87
N LYS A 185 6.37 21.74 -7.14
CA LYS A 185 5.06 21.63 -6.46
C LYS A 185 5.15 20.94 -5.09
N ALA A 186 6.16 20.09 -4.91
CA ALA A 186 6.54 19.46 -3.63
C ALA A 186 8.07 19.45 -3.49
N ASN A 187 8.57 19.20 -2.30
CA ASN A 187 9.98 18.97 -2.03
C ASN A 187 10.29 17.48 -1.88
N VAL A 188 9.39 16.76 -1.22
CA VAL A 188 9.47 15.33 -0.98
C VAL A 188 8.11 14.69 -1.32
N ILE A 189 8.12 13.50 -1.87
CA ILE A 189 6.90 12.70 -2.07
C ILE A 189 7.21 11.25 -1.72
N VAL A 190 6.42 10.69 -0.81
CA VAL A 190 6.35 9.24 -0.60
C VAL A 190 5.51 8.66 -1.75
N SER A 191 6.10 7.77 -2.54
CA SER A 191 5.44 7.29 -3.76
C SER A 191 5.64 5.79 -3.97
N GLY A 192 4.63 5.15 -4.49
CA GLY A 192 4.64 3.71 -4.77
C GLY A 192 3.26 3.14 -5.00
N GLY A 193 3.10 1.88 -4.67
CA GLY A 193 1.81 1.20 -4.72
C GLY A 193 1.83 -0.12 -3.97
N SER A 194 0.64 -0.56 -3.56
CA SER A 194 0.44 -1.87 -2.92
C SER A 194 -0.84 -2.52 -3.40
N GLU A 195 -0.85 -3.85 -3.37
CA GLU A 195 -2.02 -4.67 -3.69
C GLU A 195 -2.02 -5.92 -2.81
N ALA A 196 -3.21 -6.43 -2.48
CA ALA A 196 -3.41 -7.63 -1.66
C ALA A 196 -4.65 -8.41 -2.12
N ALA A 197 -4.83 -8.51 -3.46
CA ALA A 197 -5.95 -9.21 -4.09
C ALA A 197 -5.81 -10.73 -4.03
#